data_58ee1e24ece6997fe8ab4a7bfd8550ca
#
_entry.id   58ee1e24ece6997fe8ab4a7bfd8550ca
#
_cell.length_a   1.000
_cell.length_b   1.000
_cell.length_c   1.000
_cell.angle_alpha   90.00
_cell.angle_beta   90.00
_cell.angle_gamma   90.00
#
_symmetry.space_group_name_H-M   'P 1'
#
loop_
_entity.id
_entity.type
_entity.pdbx_description
1 polymer ?
#
loop_
_entity_poly.entity_id
_entity_poly.type
_entity_poly.pdbx_seq_one_letter_code
_entity_poly.pdbx_strand_id
1 'polypeptide(L)'
;KAAFAPYIKALIEANDLIGGDYMEPFAGGAGVALDLLFNGYCQNIHINDIDPAVYHFWHSAVFNTHEFIRLILNTEISINEWERQKHILNNGSNFTELEHGFAAFYLSRTNRSGILKGGVIGGKQQNGNYKMDARFKKDRLIKRIERIAEFRDWIYVYNFDAVDLLRRCDFI
;
A
#
# COMPACT_ATOMS: atom_id res chain seq x y z
N LYS A 1 9.17 6.37 -5.25
CA LYS A 1 8.94 5.44 -6.38
C LYS A 1 7.96 6.06 -7.41
N ALA A 2 6.83 6.64 -7.05
CA ALA A 2 5.86 7.21 -8.01
C ALA A 2 6.49 8.20 -9.03
N ALA A 3 7.50 8.96 -8.64
CA ALA A 3 8.23 9.85 -9.55
C ALA A 3 8.96 9.12 -10.70
N PHE A 4 9.05 7.78 -10.62
CA PHE A 4 9.68 6.95 -11.66
C PHE A 4 8.69 6.53 -12.76
N ALA A 5 7.38 6.72 -12.56
CA ALA A 5 6.36 6.30 -13.50
C ALA A 5 6.55 6.89 -14.93
N PRO A 6 6.89 8.18 -15.11
CA PRO A 6 7.14 8.72 -16.45
C PRO A 6 8.25 8.01 -17.21
N TYR A 7 9.33 7.63 -16.51
CA TYR A 7 10.43 6.89 -17.11
C TYR A 7 10.01 5.47 -17.54
N ILE A 8 9.27 4.77 -16.68
CA ILE A 8 8.75 3.43 -17.01
C ILE A 8 7.76 3.49 -18.17
N LYS A 9 6.89 4.50 -18.23
CA LYS A 9 5.99 4.72 -19.38
C LYS A 9 6.77 4.88 -20.69
N ALA A 10 7.81 5.70 -20.71
CA ALA A 10 8.66 5.88 -21.87
C ALA A 10 9.35 4.56 -22.30
N LEU A 11 9.78 3.72 -21.34
CA LEU A 11 10.34 2.39 -21.66
C LEU A 11 9.29 1.45 -22.27
N ILE A 12 8.06 1.44 -21.73
CA ILE A 12 6.96 0.63 -22.25
C ILE A 12 6.64 1.04 -23.68
N GLU A 13 6.52 2.35 -23.95
CA GLU A 13 6.27 2.90 -25.29
C GLU A 13 7.38 2.57 -26.28
N ALA A 14 8.65 2.76 -25.87
CA ALA A 14 9.82 2.52 -26.71
C ALA A 14 10.02 1.04 -27.11
N ASN A 15 9.39 0.11 -26.38
CA ASN A 15 9.48 -1.33 -26.61
C ASN A 15 8.15 -1.94 -27.09
N ASP A 16 7.14 -1.14 -27.42
CA ASP A 16 5.81 -1.60 -27.88
C ASP A 16 5.11 -2.55 -26.88
N LEU A 17 5.28 -2.31 -25.56
CA LEU A 17 4.76 -3.15 -24.48
C LEU A 17 3.47 -2.63 -23.85
N ILE A 18 2.79 -1.66 -24.47
CA ILE A 18 1.51 -1.14 -23.96
C ILE A 18 0.47 -2.26 -23.93
N GLY A 19 -0.25 -2.38 -22.81
CA GLY A 19 -1.27 -3.41 -22.61
C GLY A 19 -0.72 -4.74 -22.11
N GLY A 20 0.60 -4.86 -21.91
CA GLY A 20 1.21 -6.00 -21.22
C GLY A 20 0.95 -5.99 -19.71
N ASP A 21 1.42 -7.02 -19.03
CA ASP A 21 1.37 -7.12 -17.58
C ASP A 21 2.59 -6.45 -16.94
N TYR A 22 2.40 -5.80 -15.79
CA TYR A 22 3.48 -5.13 -15.06
C TYR A 22 3.63 -5.68 -13.65
N MET A 23 4.86 -6.03 -13.25
CA MET A 23 5.14 -6.59 -11.94
C MET A 23 6.05 -5.69 -11.09
N GLU A 24 5.67 -5.50 -9.81
CA GLU A 24 6.54 -4.95 -8.77
C GLU A 24 6.87 -6.02 -7.72
N PRO A 25 8.05 -6.69 -7.77
CA PRO A 25 8.45 -7.70 -6.79
C PRO A 25 8.65 -7.15 -5.36
N PHE A 26 8.85 -5.85 -5.21
CA PHE A 26 9.02 -5.09 -3.97
C PHE A 26 8.06 -3.90 -3.98
N ALA A 27 6.78 -4.17 -3.94
CA ALA A 27 5.74 -3.18 -4.21
C ALA A 27 5.72 -2.02 -3.20
N GLY A 28 5.80 -2.32 -1.90
CA GLY A 28 5.60 -1.28 -0.89
C GLY A 28 4.30 -0.53 -1.14
N GLY A 29 4.37 0.73 -1.56
CA GLY A 29 3.20 1.53 -1.92
C GLY A 29 2.73 1.43 -3.37
N ALA A 30 3.27 0.55 -4.20
CA ALA A 30 2.92 0.24 -5.60
C ALA A 30 2.63 1.48 -6.48
N GLY A 31 3.38 2.56 -6.28
CA GLY A 31 3.05 3.85 -6.90
C GLY A 31 3.24 3.89 -8.40
N VAL A 32 4.16 3.09 -8.96
CA VAL A 32 4.36 2.97 -10.42
C VAL A 32 3.31 2.04 -10.99
N ALA A 33 3.12 0.85 -10.40
CA ALA A 33 2.13 -0.12 -10.85
C ALA A 33 0.73 0.49 -10.97
N LEU A 34 0.27 1.18 -9.91
CA LEU A 34 -1.03 1.87 -9.94
C LEU A 34 -1.10 2.98 -10.98
N ASP A 35 -0.02 3.75 -11.16
CA ASP A 35 0.00 4.80 -12.17
C ASP A 35 -0.09 4.24 -13.59
N LEU A 36 0.60 3.14 -13.87
CA LEU A 36 0.53 2.44 -15.15
C LEU A 36 -0.86 1.88 -15.41
N LEU A 37 -1.44 1.17 -14.43
CA LEU A 37 -2.78 0.60 -14.55
C LEU A 37 -3.84 1.67 -14.77
N PHE A 38 -3.87 2.72 -13.94
CA PHE A 38 -4.87 3.78 -14.02
C PHE A 38 -4.80 4.63 -15.29
N ASN A 39 -3.67 4.61 -15.97
CA ASN A 39 -3.47 5.34 -17.23
C ASN A 39 -3.44 4.42 -18.47
N GLY A 40 -3.76 3.13 -18.32
CA GLY A 40 -3.90 2.19 -19.43
C GLY A 40 -2.58 1.77 -20.10
N TYR A 41 -1.46 1.89 -19.39
CA TYR A 41 -0.16 1.43 -19.89
C TYR A 41 0.02 -0.09 -19.73
N CYS A 42 -0.65 -0.70 -18.77
CA CYS A 42 -0.69 -2.15 -18.61
C CYS A 42 -2.12 -2.64 -18.44
N GLN A 43 -2.35 -3.90 -18.78
CA GLN A 43 -3.64 -4.56 -18.59
C GLN A 43 -3.79 -5.01 -17.13
N ASN A 44 -2.78 -5.68 -16.59
CA ASN A 44 -2.77 -6.16 -15.21
C ASN A 44 -1.55 -5.65 -14.47
N ILE A 45 -1.67 -5.59 -13.14
CA ILE A 45 -0.53 -5.38 -12.26
C ILE A 45 -0.40 -6.52 -11.26
N HIS A 46 0.84 -6.96 -11.08
CA HIS A 46 1.24 -7.97 -10.12
C HIS A 46 2.09 -7.31 -9.04
N ILE A 47 1.53 -7.14 -7.85
CA ILE A 47 2.20 -6.48 -6.73
C ILE A 47 2.57 -7.51 -5.67
N ASN A 48 3.84 -7.57 -5.33
CA ASN A 48 4.38 -8.49 -4.34
C ASN A 48 5.15 -7.76 -3.26
N ASP A 49 5.01 -8.17 -2.04
CA ASP A 49 5.90 -7.74 -0.96
C ASP A 49 6.11 -8.90 0.02
N ILE A 50 7.35 -9.11 0.45
CA ILE A 50 7.68 -10.16 1.42
C ILE A 50 7.19 -9.81 2.83
N ASP A 51 6.99 -8.52 3.15
CA ASP A 51 6.44 -8.08 4.43
C ASP A 51 4.95 -8.44 4.50
N PRO A 52 4.53 -9.36 5.39
CA PRO A 52 3.12 -9.75 5.51
C PRO A 52 2.19 -8.57 5.81
N ALA A 53 2.66 -7.53 6.52
CA ALA A 53 1.82 -6.37 6.83
C ALA A 53 1.53 -5.54 5.58
N VAL A 54 2.49 -5.45 4.65
CA VAL A 54 2.30 -4.78 3.36
C VAL A 54 1.40 -5.62 2.45
N TYR A 55 1.60 -6.94 2.41
CA TYR A 55 0.71 -7.84 1.69
C TYR A 55 -0.73 -7.75 2.21
N HIS A 56 -0.95 -7.87 3.52
CA HIS A 56 -2.27 -7.78 4.14
C HIS A 56 -2.94 -6.41 3.89
N PHE A 57 -2.15 -5.33 3.83
CA PHE A 57 -2.68 -4.02 3.43
C PHE A 57 -3.23 -4.08 2.00
N TRP A 58 -2.47 -4.56 1.05
CA TRP A 58 -2.89 -4.62 -0.35
C TRP A 58 -4.08 -5.57 -0.53
N HIS A 59 -4.01 -6.76 0.04
CA HIS A 59 -5.09 -7.73 0.00
C HIS A 59 -6.41 -7.14 0.56
N SER A 60 -6.33 -6.48 1.72
CA SER A 60 -7.50 -5.86 2.34
C SER A 60 -8.02 -4.65 1.56
N ALA A 61 -7.13 -3.80 1.04
CA ALA A 61 -7.52 -2.63 0.27
C ALA A 61 -8.24 -3.01 -1.04
N VAL A 62 -7.81 -4.09 -1.70
CA VAL A 62 -8.37 -4.57 -2.97
C VAL A 62 -9.62 -5.42 -2.74
N PHE A 63 -9.59 -6.40 -1.84
CA PHE A 63 -10.62 -7.44 -1.73
C PHE A 63 -11.57 -7.25 -0.54
N ASN A 64 -11.16 -6.52 0.50
CA ASN A 64 -11.99 -6.19 1.68
C ASN A 64 -12.22 -4.68 1.81
N THR A 65 -12.41 -4.01 0.67
CA THR A 65 -12.44 -2.53 0.53
C THR A 65 -13.42 -1.86 1.49
N HIS A 66 -14.63 -2.36 1.62
CA HIS A 66 -15.65 -1.75 2.48
C HIS A 66 -15.25 -1.75 3.95
N GLU A 67 -14.76 -2.89 4.44
CA GLU A 67 -14.30 -3.00 5.83
C GLU A 67 -13.05 -2.14 6.07
N PHE A 68 -12.15 -2.09 5.08
CA PHE A 68 -10.96 -1.24 5.15
C PHE A 68 -11.32 0.25 5.24
N ILE A 69 -12.29 0.71 4.44
CA ILE A 69 -12.81 2.08 4.48
C ILE A 69 -13.48 2.38 5.82
N ARG A 70 -14.25 1.43 6.39
CA ARG A 70 -14.85 1.58 7.73
C ARG A 70 -13.78 1.80 8.79
N LEU A 71 -12.65 1.09 8.73
CA LEU A 71 -11.52 1.33 9.63
C LEU A 71 -10.93 2.74 9.45
N ILE A 72 -10.74 3.22 8.21
CA ILE A 72 -10.28 4.59 7.97
C ILE A 72 -11.23 5.62 8.60
N LEU A 73 -12.55 5.44 8.41
CA LEU A 73 -13.56 6.37 8.91
C LEU A 73 -13.59 6.42 10.44
N ASN A 74 -13.61 5.25 11.07
CA ASN A 74 -13.88 5.12 12.50
C ASN A 74 -12.64 5.23 13.39
N THR A 75 -11.44 5.04 12.84
CA THR A 75 -10.22 5.07 13.64
C THR A 75 -9.82 6.51 13.97
N GLU A 76 -9.55 6.75 15.25
CA GLU A 76 -9.02 8.02 15.74
C GLU A 76 -7.56 8.20 15.34
N ILE A 77 -7.15 9.46 15.14
CA ILE A 77 -5.75 9.81 14.90
C ILE A 77 -5.18 10.36 16.19
N SER A 78 -4.74 9.46 17.07
CA SER A 78 -4.23 9.78 18.40
C SER A 78 -2.97 8.98 18.72
N ILE A 79 -2.21 9.40 19.72
CA ILE A 79 -1.01 8.69 20.19
C ILE A 79 -1.39 7.30 20.74
N ASN A 80 -2.51 7.19 21.46
CA ASN A 80 -2.98 5.91 21.99
C ASN A 80 -3.28 4.93 20.85
N GLU A 81 -3.96 5.40 19.81
CA GLU A 81 -4.24 4.57 18.64
C GLU A 81 -2.95 4.25 17.86
N TRP A 82 -2.01 5.18 17.75
CA TRP A 82 -0.71 4.91 17.15
C TRP A 82 0.05 3.80 17.89
N GLU A 83 0.05 3.82 19.22
CA GLU A 83 0.67 2.76 20.03
C GLU A 83 -0.05 1.41 19.83
N ARG A 84 -1.38 1.42 19.78
CA ARG A 84 -2.18 0.24 19.48
C ARG A 84 -1.84 -0.33 18.10
N GLN A 85 -1.81 0.50 17.06
CA GLN A 85 -1.48 0.06 15.69
C GLN A 85 -0.03 -0.46 15.59
N LYS A 86 0.88 0.14 16.34
CA LYS A 86 2.26 -0.36 16.44
C LYS A 86 2.33 -1.73 17.13
N HIS A 87 1.51 -1.96 18.15
CA HIS A 87 1.39 -3.26 18.79
C HIS A 87 0.85 -4.32 17.82
N ILE A 88 -0.20 -4.01 17.06
CA ILE A 88 -0.77 -4.89 16.04
C ILE A 88 0.29 -5.23 14.98
N LEU A 89 1.00 -4.23 14.44
CA LEU A 89 2.04 -4.44 13.44
C LEU A 89 3.13 -5.42 13.92
N ASN A 90 3.54 -5.30 15.18
CA ASN A 90 4.62 -6.14 15.75
C ASN A 90 4.16 -7.55 16.12
N ASN A 91 2.86 -7.79 16.25
CA ASN A 91 2.27 -9.05 16.69
C ASN A 91 1.22 -9.56 15.68
N GLY A 92 1.46 -9.37 14.40
CA GLY A 92 0.49 -9.62 13.34
C GLY A 92 -0.17 -11.00 13.35
N SER A 93 0.55 -12.05 13.79
CA SER A 93 0.01 -13.41 13.93
C SER A 93 -1.15 -13.53 14.92
N ASN A 94 -1.34 -12.57 15.80
CA ASN A 94 -2.40 -12.55 16.82
C ASN A 94 -3.64 -11.73 16.36
N PHE A 95 -3.60 -11.20 15.15
CA PHE A 95 -4.62 -10.33 14.60
C PHE A 95 -5.07 -10.82 13.22
N THR A 96 -6.23 -10.36 12.77
CA THR A 96 -6.72 -10.66 11.42
C THR A 96 -5.85 -9.98 10.36
N GLU A 97 -5.86 -10.50 9.13
CA GLU A 97 -5.18 -9.87 7.99
C GLU A 97 -5.62 -8.43 7.79
N LEU A 98 -6.91 -8.15 7.95
CA LEU A 98 -7.47 -6.80 7.86
C LEU A 98 -6.88 -5.86 8.91
N GLU A 99 -6.79 -6.29 10.18
CA GLU A 99 -6.22 -5.48 11.25
C GLU A 99 -4.72 -5.25 11.05
N HIS A 100 -4.00 -6.31 10.66
CA HIS A 100 -2.55 -6.22 10.42
C HIS A 100 -2.24 -5.31 9.20
N GLY A 101 -2.98 -5.45 8.11
CA GLY A 101 -2.87 -4.59 6.93
C GLY A 101 -3.25 -3.13 7.24
N PHE A 102 -4.30 -2.93 8.04
CA PHE A 102 -4.69 -1.59 8.46
C PHE A 102 -3.63 -0.95 9.36
N ALA A 103 -2.97 -1.70 10.23
CA ALA A 103 -1.87 -1.21 11.04
C ALA A 103 -0.71 -0.71 10.17
N ALA A 104 -0.32 -1.46 9.13
CA ALA A 104 0.68 -1.01 8.17
C ALA A 104 0.26 0.28 7.47
N PHE A 105 -0.98 0.35 6.99
CA PHE A 105 -1.53 1.56 6.37
C PHE A 105 -1.50 2.75 7.32
N TYR A 106 -2.06 2.62 8.54
CA TYR A 106 -2.13 3.68 9.53
C TYR A 106 -0.73 4.22 9.86
N LEU A 107 0.21 3.33 10.16
CA LEU A 107 1.59 3.71 10.50
C LEU A 107 2.32 4.33 9.30
N SER A 108 2.08 3.86 8.08
CA SER A 108 2.66 4.49 6.89
C SER A 108 2.23 5.96 6.72
N ARG A 109 1.09 6.36 7.27
CA ARG A 109 0.54 7.74 7.20
C ARG A 109 0.92 8.59 8.40
N THR A 110 1.10 7.99 9.56
CA THR A 110 1.38 8.69 10.81
C THR A 110 2.85 8.70 11.21
N ASN A 111 3.68 7.82 10.63
CA ASN A 111 5.12 7.78 10.87
C ASN A 111 5.92 8.70 9.94
N ARG A 112 7.06 9.16 10.42
CA ARG A 112 8.04 9.93 9.63
C ARG A 112 8.46 9.13 8.40
N SER A 113 8.47 9.79 7.26
CA SER A 113 8.82 9.22 5.95
C SER A 113 8.01 7.97 5.54
N GLY A 114 6.96 7.61 6.28
CA GLY A 114 6.15 6.42 6.04
C GLY A 114 6.83 5.10 6.40
N ILE A 115 7.88 5.14 7.21
CA ILE A 115 8.59 3.96 7.68
C ILE A 115 7.73 3.27 8.74
N LEU A 116 7.33 2.01 8.51
CA LEU A 116 6.39 1.28 9.38
C LEU A 116 6.89 1.18 10.83
N LYS A 117 8.17 0.88 11.02
CA LYS A 117 8.82 0.82 12.34
C LYS A 117 9.39 2.17 12.80
N GLY A 118 9.06 3.25 12.12
CA GLY A 118 9.53 4.60 12.44
C GLY A 118 8.83 5.23 13.64
N GLY A 119 9.27 6.44 13.98
CA GLY A 119 8.63 7.26 15.00
C GLY A 119 7.48 8.10 14.43
N VAL A 120 6.54 8.47 15.28
CA VAL A 120 5.38 9.27 14.90
C VAL A 120 5.77 10.68 14.44
N ILE A 121 5.06 11.21 13.44
CA ILE A 121 5.19 12.61 13.00
C ILE A 121 4.81 13.53 14.16
N GLY A 122 5.61 14.55 14.43
CA GLY A 122 5.38 15.48 15.54
C GLY A 122 5.88 15.01 16.92
N GLY A 123 6.37 13.76 17.00
CA GLY A 123 6.78 13.12 18.25
C GLY A 123 5.60 12.70 19.12
N LYS A 124 5.84 11.95 20.21
CA LYS A 124 4.77 11.48 21.10
C LYS A 124 4.01 12.61 21.80
N GLN A 125 4.67 13.74 22.06
CA GLN A 125 4.04 14.93 22.67
C GLN A 125 3.31 15.80 21.66
N GLN A 126 3.38 15.48 20.37
CA GLN A 126 2.74 16.22 19.29
C GLN A 126 3.04 17.74 19.32
N ASN A 127 4.25 18.12 19.67
CA ASN A 127 4.72 19.52 19.72
C ASN A 127 5.56 19.94 18.50
N GLY A 128 5.81 19.04 17.55
CA GLY A 128 6.49 19.35 16.29
C GLY A 128 5.64 20.24 15.35
N ASN A 129 6.29 20.83 14.34
CA ASN A 129 5.63 21.69 13.34
C ASN A 129 4.55 20.95 12.53
N TYR A 130 4.77 19.68 12.24
CA TYR A 130 3.77 18.80 11.64
C TYR A 130 3.27 17.80 12.66
N LYS A 131 1.95 17.59 12.68
CA LYS A 131 1.28 16.62 13.55
C LYS A 131 1.09 15.29 12.82
N MET A 132 0.76 14.24 13.57
CA MET A 132 0.59 12.90 13.01
C MET A 132 -0.53 12.78 11.95
N ASP A 133 -1.53 13.68 12.00
CA ASP A 133 -2.62 13.76 11.03
C ASP A 133 -2.24 14.44 9.69
N ALA A 134 -1.05 15.04 9.59
CA ALA A 134 -0.61 15.81 8.42
C ALA A 134 -0.76 15.03 7.10
N ARG A 135 -0.57 13.71 7.14
CA ARG A 135 -0.67 12.81 5.98
C ARG A 135 -1.88 11.87 6.04
N PHE A 136 -2.73 12.00 7.07
CA PHE A 136 -3.92 11.16 7.26
C PHE A 136 -5.20 11.95 7.00
N LYS A 137 -5.40 12.35 5.75
CA LYS A 137 -6.63 13.05 5.32
C LYS A 137 -7.63 12.00 4.84
N LYS A 138 -8.61 11.62 5.71
CA LYS A 138 -9.53 10.50 5.53
C LYS A 138 -10.19 10.50 4.16
N ASP A 139 -10.85 11.58 3.76
CA ASP A 139 -11.58 11.66 2.49
C ASP A 139 -10.69 11.38 1.28
N ARG A 140 -9.47 11.94 1.30
CA ARG A 140 -8.49 11.72 0.22
C ARG A 140 -8.00 10.27 0.18
N LEU A 141 -7.80 9.67 1.36
CA LEU A 141 -7.35 8.28 1.47
C LEU A 141 -8.44 7.31 1.02
N ILE A 142 -9.69 7.56 1.42
CA ILE A 142 -10.86 6.77 1.02
C ILE A 142 -11.02 6.79 -0.50
N LYS A 143 -11.03 7.97 -1.14
CA LYS A 143 -11.12 8.08 -2.60
C LYS A 143 -10.02 7.30 -3.33
N ARG A 144 -8.82 7.21 -2.75
CA ARG A 144 -7.74 6.41 -3.33
C ARG A 144 -7.98 4.91 -3.19
N ILE A 145 -8.52 4.47 -2.06
CA ILE A 145 -8.88 3.06 -1.84
C ILE A 145 -10.05 2.66 -2.75
N GLU A 146 -11.08 3.51 -2.86
CA GLU A 146 -12.19 3.31 -3.80
C GLU A 146 -11.68 3.18 -5.24
N ARG A 147 -10.78 4.08 -5.66
CA ARG A 147 -10.17 4.02 -6.99
C ARG A 147 -9.38 2.72 -7.23
N ILE A 148 -8.67 2.21 -6.23
CA ILE A 148 -7.98 0.91 -6.33
C ILE A 148 -9.01 -0.22 -6.50
N ALA A 149 -10.10 -0.20 -5.74
CA ALA A 149 -11.14 -1.22 -5.79
C ALA A 149 -11.89 -1.27 -7.15
N GLU A 150 -12.02 -0.14 -7.85
CA GLU A 150 -12.56 -0.11 -9.22
C GLU A 150 -11.74 -0.97 -10.20
N PHE A 151 -10.46 -1.18 -9.91
CA PHE A 151 -9.52 -1.94 -10.73
C PHE A 151 -9.17 -3.31 -10.14
N ARG A 152 -9.92 -3.81 -9.15
CA ARG A 152 -9.58 -5.04 -8.41
C ARG A 152 -9.38 -6.26 -9.30
N ASP A 153 -10.13 -6.39 -10.41
CA ASP A 153 -10.07 -7.55 -11.29
C ASP A 153 -8.78 -7.59 -12.14
N TRP A 154 -8.00 -6.50 -12.13
CA TRP A 154 -6.71 -6.36 -12.80
C TRP A 154 -5.53 -6.24 -11.84
N ILE A 155 -5.76 -6.45 -10.52
CA ILE A 155 -4.73 -6.34 -9.48
C ILE A 155 -4.51 -7.71 -8.82
N TYR A 156 -3.32 -8.25 -8.99
CA TYR A 156 -2.89 -9.50 -8.36
C TYR A 156 -1.93 -9.20 -7.22
N VAL A 157 -2.18 -9.80 -6.06
CA VAL A 157 -1.42 -9.50 -4.82
C VAL A 157 -0.74 -10.77 -4.31
N TYR A 158 0.56 -10.69 -4.05
CA TYR A 158 1.37 -11.83 -3.63
C TYR A 158 2.19 -11.52 -2.37
N ASN A 159 2.55 -12.59 -1.64
CA ASN A 159 3.46 -12.53 -0.48
C ASN A 159 4.53 -13.59 -0.63
N PHE A 160 5.39 -13.45 -1.62
CA PHE A 160 6.50 -14.36 -1.89
C PHE A 160 7.85 -13.67 -1.69
N ASP A 161 8.90 -14.46 -1.49
CA ASP A 161 10.24 -13.98 -1.78
C ASP A 161 10.30 -13.54 -3.25
N ALA A 162 10.96 -12.40 -3.53
CA ALA A 162 11.00 -11.83 -4.87
C ALA A 162 11.67 -12.74 -5.90
N VAL A 163 12.71 -13.48 -5.49
CA VAL A 163 13.42 -14.43 -6.38
C VAL A 163 12.54 -15.64 -6.68
N ASP A 164 11.82 -16.14 -5.66
CA ASP A 164 10.89 -17.26 -5.85
C ASP A 164 9.68 -16.85 -6.69
N LEU A 165 9.20 -15.62 -6.56
CA LEU A 165 8.19 -15.09 -7.45
C LEU A 165 8.67 -15.06 -8.90
N LEU A 166 9.84 -14.47 -9.16
CA LEU A 166 10.41 -14.36 -10.51
C LEU A 166 10.66 -15.72 -11.16
N ARG A 167 11.01 -16.75 -10.38
CA ARG A 167 11.15 -18.14 -10.88
C ARG A 167 9.82 -18.79 -11.27
N ARG A 168 8.72 -18.29 -10.75
CA ARG A 168 7.36 -18.79 -11.04
C ARG A 168 6.68 -18.02 -12.15
N CYS A 169 7.35 -17.02 -12.73
CA CYS A 169 6.80 -16.14 -13.77
C CYS A 169 6.72 -16.77 -15.17
N ASP A 170 6.55 -18.10 -15.29
CA ASP A 170 6.15 -18.74 -16.56
C ASP A 170 4.69 -18.39 -16.95
N PHE A 171 4.02 -17.53 -16.15
CA PHE A 171 2.63 -17.11 -16.35
C PHE A 171 2.46 -15.61 -16.65
N ILE A 172 3.55 -14.88 -16.91
CA ILE A 172 3.54 -13.46 -17.31
C ILE A 172 3.93 -13.32 -18.77
#